data_73956843c6208cd58a3bacc8ffae2c6e
#
_entry.id   73956843c6208cd58a3bacc8ffae2c6e
#
_cell.length_a   1.000
_cell.length_b   1.000
_cell.length_c   1.000
_cell.angle_alpha   90.00
_cell.angle_beta   90.00
_cell.angle_gamma   90.00
#
_symmetry.space_group_name_H-M   'P 1'
#
loop_
_entity.id
_entity.type
_entity.pdbx_description
1 polymer ?
#
loop_
_entity_poly.entity_id
_entity_poly.type
_entity_poly.pdbx_seq_one_letter_code
_entity_poly.pdbx_strand_id
1 'polypeptide(L)' 'MENKIRVARAEVRMTQQQLAEAVGVSRQTIHAIENGRFVPSTVLALKIAHLFAKPVEELFQLEAGD' A
#
# COMPACT_ATOMS: atom_id res chain seq x y z
N MET A 1 -2.02 -11.94 0.39
CA MET A 1 -2.03 -10.88 1.44
C MET A 1 -3.04 -9.82 1.07
N GLU A 2 -3.90 -9.45 2.01
CA GLU A 2 -4.85 -8.36 1.82
C GLU A 2 -4.24 -7.04 2.27
N ASN A 3 -4.81 -5.93 1.78
CA ASN A 3 -4.37 -4.62 2.24
C ASN A 3 -5.51 -3.61 2.23
N LYS A 4 -5.32 -2.52 2.95
CA LYS A 4 -6.27 -1.42 3.07
C LYS A 4 -5.70 -0.11 2.53
N ILE A 5 -4.81 -0.21 1.55
CA ILE A 5 -4.17 0.97 0.96
C ILE A 5 -5.21 1.89 0.31
N ARG A 6 -6.18 1.31 -0.40
CA ARG A 6 -7.23 2.11 -1.04
C ARG A 6 -8.03 2.90 -0.01
N VAL A 7 -8.37 2.28 1.12
CA VAL A 7 -9.08 2.95 2.21
C VAL A 7 -8.23 4.07 2.80
N ALA A 8 -6.96 3.80 3.07
CA ALA A 8 -6.04 4.81 3.62
C ALA A 8 -5.88 6.00 2.66
N ARG A 9 -5.77 5.71 1.34
CA ARG A 9 -5.71 6.78 0.34
C ARG A 9 -6.99 7.63 0.35
N ALA A 10 -8.14 6.97 0.40
CA ALA A 10 -9.42 7.65 0.38
C ALA A 10 -9.58 8.58 1.60
N GLU A 11 -9.10 8.17 2.76
CA GLU A 11 -9.15 8.98 3.98
C GLU A 11 -8.43 10.32 3.83
N VAL A 12 -7.35 10.35 3.03
CA VAL A 12 -6.56 11.57 2.80
C VAL A 12 -6.72 12.11 1.38
N ARG A 13 -7.66 11.57 0.61
CA ARG A 13 -7.97 11.98 -0.76
C ARG A 13 -6.74 11.94 -1.67
N MET A 14 -5.95 10.90 -1.54
CA MET A 14 -4.73 10.69 -2.32
C MET A 14 -5.02 9.76 -3.50
N THR A 15 -4.55 10.12 -4.69
CA THR A 15 -4.66 9.25 -5.87
C THR A 15 -3.58 8.17 -5.84
N GLN A 16 -3.77 7.12 -6.66
CA GLN A 16 -2.72 6.10 -6.83
C GLN A 16 -1.43 6.73 -7.33
N GLN A 17 -1.51 7.68 -8.26
CA GLN A 17 -0.33 8.36 -8.80
C GLN A 17 0.40 9.16 -7.72
N GLN A 18 -0.34 9.86 -6.88
CA GLN A 18 0.27 10.63 -5.79
C GLN A 18 0.97 9.70 -4.79
N LEU A 19 0.36 8.57 -4.45
CA LEU A 19 1.00 7.60 -3.56
C LEU A 19 2.26 7.03 -4.21
N ALA A 20 2.17 6.65 -5.48
CA ALA A 20 3.30 6.09 -6.23
C ALA A 20 4.49 7.05 -6.21
N GLU A 21 4.25 8.33 -6.51
CA GLU A 21 5.30 9.35 -6.48
C GLU A 21 5.90 9.52 -5.09
N ALA A 22 5.05 9.51 -4.06
CA ALA A 22 5.50 9.70 -2.68
C ALA A 22 6.41 8.58 -2.18
N VAL A 23 6.20 7.34 -2.65
CA VAL A 23 7.00 6.18 -2.20
C VAL A 23 7.99 5.69 -3.27
N GLY A 24 8.06 6.37 -4.43
CA GLY A 24 9.09 6.12 -5.42
C GLY A 24 8.87 4.89 -6.30
N VAL A 25 7.62 4.56 -6.62
CA VAL A 25 7.28 3.46 -7.53
C VAL A 25 6.32 3.95 -8.60
N SER A 26 6.00 3.10 -9.57
CA SER A 26 5.04 3.44 -10.61
C SER A 26 3.60 3.31 -10.12
N ARG A 27 2.67 4.00 -10.79
CA ARG A 27 1.24 3.86 -10.50
C ARG A 27 0.78 2.41 -10.69
N GLN A 28 1.32 1.73 -11.70
CA GLN A 28 1.00 0.33 -11.97
C GLN A 28 1.36 -0.56 -10.78
N THR A 29 2.47 -0.28 -10.10
CA THR A 29 2.89 -1.02 -8.91
C THR A 29 1.85 -0.85 -7.78
N ILE A 30 1.41 0.38 -7.53
CA ILE A 30 0.38 0.64 -6.51
C ILE A 30 -0.92 -0.08 -6.88
N HIS A 31 -1.33 0.01 -8.14
CA HIS A 31 -2.54 -0.66 -8.62
C HIS A 31 -2.47 -2.18 -8.40
N ALA A 32 -1.33 -2.79 -8.75
CA ALA A 32 -1.12 -4.23 -8.57
C ALA A 32 -1.15 -4.63 -7.09
N ILE A 33 -0.57 -3.83 -6.22
CA ILE A 33 -0.60 -4.09 -4.77
C ILE A 33 -2.04 -4.02 -4.26
N GLU A 34 -2.78 -2.96 -4.61
CA GLU A 34 -4.15 -2.78 -4.14
C GLU A 34 -5.07 -3.91 -4.59
N ASN A 35 -4.80 -4.50 -5.75
CA ASN A 35 -5.59 -5.60 -6.29
C ASN A 35 -5.09 -7.00 -5.87
N GLY A 36 -4.10 -7.06 -4.99
CA GLY A 36 -3.60 -8.33 -4.47
C GLY A 36 -2.74 -9.11 -5.45
N ARG A 37 -2.28 -8.49 -6.54
CA ARG A 37 -1.46 -9.16 -7.57
C ARG A 37 0.04 -9.06 -7.29
N PHE A 38 0.43 -8.20 -6.38
CA PHE A 38 1.82 -7.96 -6.07
C PHE A 38 1.95 -7.69 -4.58
N VAL A 39 2.87 -8.40 -3.93
CA VAL A 39 3.20 -8.19 -2.51
C VAL A 39 4.40 -7.24 -2.47
N PRO A 40 4.29 -6.09 -1.80
CA PRO A 40 5.40 -5.15 -1.76
C PRO A 40 6.58 -5.72 -0.97
N SER A 41 7.79 -5.24 -1.30
CA SER A 41 8.96 -5.51 -0.48
C SER A 41 8.74 -4.95 0.93
N THR A 42 9.52 -5.44 1.90
CA THR A 42 9.47 -4.92 3.26
C THR A 42 9.71 -3.41 3.28
N VAL A 43 10.69 -2.95 2.50
CA VAL A 43 11.01 -1.51 2.42
C VAL A 43 9.81 -0.71 1.90
N LEU A 44 9.19 -1.17 0.83
CA LEU A 44 8.05 -0.47 0.25
C LEU A 44 6.86 -0.46 1.20
N ALA A 45 6.58 -1.60 1.85
CA ALA A 45 5.49 -1.70 2.82
C ALA A 45 5.69 -0.72 3.97
N LEU A 46 6.91 -0.61 4.49
CA LEU A 46 7.23 0.31 5.58
C LEU A 46 7.14 1.78 5.13
N LYS A 47 7.56 2.08 3.90
CA LYS A 47 7.40 3.44 3.34
C LYS A 47 5.93 3.84 3.26
N ILE A 48 5.08 2.93 2.79
CA ILE A 48 3.64 3.18 2.68
C ILE A 48 3.04 3.41 4.07
N ALA A 49 3.36 2.53 5.03
CA ALA A 49 2.88 2.64 6.39
C ALA A 49 3.31 3.96 7.03
N HIS A 50 4.58 4.32 6.84
CA HIS A 50 5.12 5.57 7.37
C HIS A 50 4.41 6.79 6.79
N LEU A 51 4.14 6.76 5.46
CA LEU A 51 3.43 7.85 4.80
C LEU A 51 2.05 8.08 5.41
N PHE A 52 1.30 7.00 5.68
CA PHE A 52 -0.03 7.10 6.26
C PHE A 52 -0.03 7.21 7.79
N ALA A 53 1.14 7.20 8.42
CA ALA A 53 1.30 7.26 9.86
C ALA A 53 0.50 6.15 10.58
N LYS A 54 0.54 4.95 10.02
CA LYS A 54 -0.16 3.77 10.53
C LYS A 54 0.82 2.63 10.72
N PRO A 55 0.58 1.73 11.69
CA PRO A 55 1.36 0.49 11.78
C PRO A 55 1.18 -0.32 10.49
N VAL A 56 2.21 -1.02 10.05
CA VAL A 56 2.16 -1.81 8.83
C VAL A 56 1.05 -2.88 8.91
N GLU A 57 0.78 -3.41 10.08
CA GLU A 57 -0.25 -4.44 10.29
C GLU A 57 -1.67 -3.91 10.11
N GLU A 58 -1.87 -2.60 10.20
CA GLU A 58 -3.17 -2.00 9.89
C GLU A 58 -3.41 -1.91 8.38
N LEU A 59 -2.33 -1.82 7.62
CA LEU A 59 -2.42 -1.67 6.16
C LEU A 59 -2.35 -3.00 5.43
N PHE A 60 -1.62 -3.97 5.97
CA PHE A 60 -1.40 -5.27 5.32
C PHE A 60 -1.78 -6.38 6.29
N GLN A 61 -2.61 -7.30 5.82
CA GLN A 61 -3.07 -8.43 6.63
C GLN A 61 -2.70 -9.74 5.95
N LEU A 62 -2.24 -10.70 6.75
CA LEU A 62 -1.97 -12.05 6.25
C LEU A 62 -3.28 -12.76 5.98
N GLU A 63 -3.28 -13.56 4.91
CA GLU A 63 -4.38 -14.46 4.58
C GLU A 63 -3.98 -15.88 4.85
N ALA A 64 -4.96 -16.78 4.94
CA ALA A 64 -4.67 -18.21 5.03
C ALA A 64 -3.85 -18.61 3.78
N GLY A 65 -2.72 -19.26 3.98
CA GLY A 65 -1.83 -19.66 2.90
C GLY A 65 -0.65 -18.70 2.63
N ASP A 66 -0.65 -17.53 3.27
CA ASP A 66 0.51 -16.63 3.18
C ASP A 66 1.72 -17.14 3.96
#